data_076ec1e52663d0ba0ec46d735e63c854
#
_entry.id   076ec1e52663d0ba0ec46d735e63c854
#
_cell.length_a   1.000
_cell.length_b   1.000
_cell.length_c   1.000
_cell.angle_alpha   90.00
_cell.angle_beta   90.00
_cell.angle_gamma   90.00
#
_symmetry.space_group_name_H-M   'P 1'
#
loop_
_entity.id
_entity.type
_entity.pdbx_description
1 polymer ?
#
loop_
_entity_poly.entity_id
_entity_poly.type
_entity_poly.pdbx_seq_one_letter_code
_entity_poly.pdbx_strand_id
1 'polypeptide(L)'
;MGNPIMGGCPYQAEDGFNDRNRFPHGHLFVGEIENGMRYPFGVYTKEESDDRYAVKQTEADLADLADVVSQKADESECVDIRARLDALEYVDIKINSFIATPSLCEIGSTQTISLSWSLNKSATSQTIDGVPVTGSSKQFANVSSSKTYTLNVADGITSATKTASIAFANRIYYGAASDLTEVTQLGNVLSNDKKRTFTVDARAGEYIVYAIPARLGDVTFFVGGFEGGFEEPVEQVLTNASGYQEPYNVYRSTNANLGETTVEVREG
;
A
#
# COMPACT_ATOMS: atom_id res chain seq x y z
N MET A 1 -29.64 -3.25 -41.22
CA MET A 1 -31.00 -3.18 -41.81
C MET A 1 -31.03 -1.91 -42.62
N GLY A 2 -30.79 -2.04 -43.89
CA GLY A 2 -30.91 -0.93 -44.76
C GLY A 2 -32.34 -0.47 -44.70
N ASN A 3 -32.49 0.71 -44.35
CA ASN A 3 -33.75 1.29 -44.46
C ASN A 3 -34.07 1.39 -45.95
N PRO A 4 -35.01 0.81 -46.27
CA PRO A 4 -35.50 0.95 -47.60
C PRO A 4 -36.20 2.23 -47.77
N ILE A 5 -35.49 3.21 -47.44
CA ILE A 5 -36.01 4.41 -47.86
C ILE A 5 -36.51 4.48 -49.14
N MET A 6 -36.00 3.79 -49.61
CA MET A 6 -36.41 3.68 -50.88
C MET A 6 -37.54 2.84 -50.99
N GLY A 7 -38.22 2.93 -49.95
CA GLY A 7 -39.50 2.38 -50.03
C GLY A 7 -40.21 2.74 -51.29
N GLY A 8 -39.84 3.79 -51.80
CA GLY A 8 -40.38 4.10 -53.13
C GLY A 8 -40.00 3.13 -54.17
N CYS A 9 -38.89 2.59 -54.08
CA CYS A 9 -38.47 1.65 -55.08
C CYS A 9 -39.38 0.47 -55.32
N PRO A 10 -39.99 -0.04 -54.27
CA PRO A 10 -40.91 -1.14 -54.50
C PRO A 10 -42.04 -0.81 -55.45
N TYR A 11 -42.22 0.46 -55.68
CA TYR A 11 -43.22 0.87 -56.60
C TYR A 11 -42.70 0.97 -58.00
N GLN A 12 -41.47 0.71 -58.16
CA GLN A 12 -40.92 0.68 -59.45
C GLN A 12 -41.39 -0.54 -60.21
N ALA A 13 -41.73 -0.32 -61.30
CA ALA A 13 -41.73 -1.32 -62.28
C ALA A 13 -42.35 -2.66 -61.99
N GLU A 14 -42.74 -2.78 -60.80
CA GLU A 14 -43.56 -3.90 -60.60
C GLU A 14 -44.79 -3.75 -61.49
N ASP A 15 -45.34 -4.80 -61.71
CA ASP A 15 -46.48 -4.93 -62.60
C ASP A 15 -47.56 -3.87 -62.46
N GLY A 16 -47.56 -3.21 -61.42
CA GLY A 16 -48.53 -2.22 -61.12
C GLY A 16 -48.17 -0.79 -61.42
N PHE A 17 -46.99 -0.54 -61.80
CA PHE A 17 -46.56 0.82 -62.08
C PHE A 17 -47.17 1.45 -63.26
N ASN A 18 -47.58 0.66 -64.17
CA ASN A 18 -48.27 1.13 -65.32
C ASN A 18 -49.71 1.47 -65.04
N ASP A 19 -50.23 1.00 -63.95
CA ASP A 19 -51.59 1.31 -63.57
C ASP A 19 -51.62 2.61 -62.76
N ARG A 20 -52.01 3.62 -63.40
CA ARG A 20 -52.14 4.98 -62.88
C ARG A 20 -53.12 5.07 -61.73
N ASN A 21 -54.05 4.17 -61.66
CA ASN A 21 -55.03 4.18 -60.58
C ASN A 21 -54.57 3.47 -59.32
N ARG A 22 -53.44 2.82 -59.39
CA ARG A 22 -52.86 2.15 -58.25
C ARG A 22 -52.36 3.12 -57.18
N PHE A 23 -52.07 4.32 -57.59
CA PHE A 23 -51.68 5.38 -56.73
C PHE A 23 -52.82 6.36 -56.56
N PRO A 24 -53.63 6.22 -55.57
CA PRO A 24 -54.87 6.96 -55.44
C PRO A 24 -54.66 8.45 -55.16
N HIS A 25 -53.51 8.85 -54.88
CA HIS A 25 -53.20 10.26 -54.66
C HIS A 25 -52.76 10.88 -55.97
N GLY A 26 -53.65 11.60 -56.59
CA GLY A 26 -53.46 12.17 -57.93
C GLY A 26 -52.17 12.99 -58.11
N HIS A 27 -51.72 13.54 -57.11
CA HIS A 27 -50.45 14.30 -57.08
C HIS A 27 -49.21 13.41 -57.02
N LEU A 28 -49.40 12.11 -57.01
CA LEU A 28 -48.25 11.18 -56.90
C LEU A 28 -47.55 11.00 -58.27
N PHE A 29 -48.03 11.59 -59.25
CA PHE A 29 -47.34 11.60 -60.52
C PHE A 29 -46.59 12.88 -60.69
N VAL A 30 -45.33 12.78 -60.85
CA VAL A 30 -44.43 13.88 -61.11
C VAL A 30 -43.73 13.67 -62.41
N GLY A 31 -43.42 14.76 -62.99
CA GLY A 31 -42.72 14.73 -64.27
C GLY A 31 -43.54 14.21 -65.44
N GLU A 32 -42.87 14.05 -66.51
CA GLU A 32 -43.41 13.59 -67.74
C GLU A 32 -43.59 12.08 -67.83
N ILE A 33 -44.34 11.63 -68.74
CA ILE A 33 -44.44 10.22 -69.07
C ILE A 33 -43.32 9.87 -70.03
N GLU A 34 -42.34 9.18 -69.54
CA GLU A 34 -41.38 8.56 -70.44
C GLU A 34 -41.87 7.18 -70.85
N ASN A 35 -41.78 6.89 -72.05
CA ASN A 35 -42.24 5.61 -72.61
C ASN A 35 -43.69 5.22 -72.24
N GLY A 36 -44.54 6.21 -71.99
CA GLY A 36 -45.93 5.96 -71.64
C GLY A 36 -46.18 5.60 -70.20
N MET A 37 -45.16 5.63 -69.38
CA MET A 37 -45.22 5.28 -67.96
C MET A 37 -45.18 6.53 -67.11
N ARG A 38 -46.10 6.60 -66.14
CA ARG A 38 -46.05 7.64 -65.09
C ARG A 38 -45.44 7.09 -63.84
N TYR A 39 -44.55 7.88 -63.31
CA TYR A 39 -43.98 7.56 -62.01
C TYR A 39 -44.86 8.10 -60.88
N PRO A 40 -45.12 7.32 -59.88
CA PRO A 40 -45.94 7.77 -58.79
C PRO A 40 -45.24 8.88 -58.01
N PHE A 41 -46.04 9.58 -57.25
CA PHE A 41 -45.58 10.57 -56.36
C PHE A 41 -44.56 9.98 -55.39
N GLY A 42 -43.46 10.60 -55.21
CA GLY A 42 -42.35 10.08 -54.41
C GLY A 42 -41.23 9.43 -55.26
N VAL A 43 -41.50 9.25 -56.61
CA VAL A 43 -40.43 8.92 -57.54
C VAL A 43 -40.03 10.22 -58.22
N TYR A 44 -39.04 10.82 -57.78
CA TYR A 44 -38.54 12.11 -58.24
C TYR A 44 -37.39 11.90 -59.21
N THR A 45 -37.21 12.90 -60.07
CA THR A 45 -35.95 12.99 -60.80
C THR A 45 -34.79 13.13 -59.77
N LYS A 46 -33.58 12.83 -60.21
CA LYS A 46 -32.43 12.99 -59.39
C LYS A 46 -32.32 14.42 -58.86
N GLU A 47 -32.60 15.40 -59.69
CA GLU A 47 -32.53 16.82 -59.27
C GLU A 47 -33.61 17.17 -58.25
N GLU A 48 -34.83 16.70 -58.43
CA GLU A 48 -35.92 16.91 -57.49
C GLU A 48 -35.68 16.16 -56.19
N SER A 49 -35.09 14.99 -56.30
CA SER A 49 -34.65 14.25 -55.10
C SER A 49 -33.52 14.98 -54.37
N ASP A 50 -32.55 15.44 -55.12
CA ASP A 50 -31.44 16.21 -54.55
C ASP A 50 -31.92 17.52 -53.92
N ASP A 51 -32.95 18.17 -54.50
CA ASP A 51 -33.53 19.38 -53.94
C ASP A 51 -34.43 19.16 -52.70
N ARG A 52 -35.12 18.02 -52.67
CA ARG A 52 -36.07 17.73 -51.60
C ARG A 52 -35.49 16.86 -50.47
N TYR A 53 -34.60 15.95 -50.83
CA TYR A 53 -34.12 14.91 -49.92
C TYR A 53 -32.62 14.92 -49.72
N ALA A 54 -31.83 15.43 -50.62
CA ALA A 54 -30.56 15.93 -50.23
C ALA A 54 -30.87 17.14 -49.38
N VAL A 55 -30.81 16.95 -48.11
CA VAL A 55 -30.75 18.05 -47.17
C VAL A 55 -29.57 18.88 -47.63
N LYS A 56 -29.85 19.93 -48.39
CA LYS A 56 -28.91 21.02 -48.56
C LYS A 56 -28.80 21.59 -47.17
N GLN A 57 -27.96 20.93 -46.38
CA GLN A 57 -27.45 21.57 -45.22
C GLN A 57 -26.71 22.78 -45.73
N THR A 58 -27.37 23.90 -45.63
CA THR A 58 -26.73 25.16 -45.93
C THR A 58 -25.50 25.32 -45.09
N GLU A 59 -24.53 26.07 -45.54
CA GLU A 59 -23.36 26.37 -44.68
C GLU A 59 -23.81 26.90 -43.34
N ALA A 60 -24.96 27.55 -43.26
CA ALA A 60 -25.59 28.00 -42.02
C ALA A 60 -26.04 26.83 -41.12
N ASP A 61 -26.68 25.80 -41.67
CA ASP A 61 -27.12 24.62 -40.90
C ASP A 61 -25.93 23.82 -40.38
N LEU A 62 -24.84 23.78 -41.16
CA LEU A 62 -23.58 23.17 -40.74
C LEU A 62 -22.90 24.01 -39.69
N ALA A 63 -22.94 25.33 -39.78
CA ALA A 63 -22.42 26.22 -38.75
C ALA A 63 -23.23 26.13 -37.45
N ASP A 64 -24.57 26.10 -37.53
CA ASP A 64 -25.45 25.90 -36.37
C ASP A 64 -25.20 24.52 -35.72
N LEU A 65 -24.99 23.47 -36.51
CA LEU A 65 -24.66 22.17 -36.00
C LEU A 65 -23.26 22.15 -35.32
N ALA A 66 -22.31 22.82 -35.95
CA ALA A 66 -20.98 22.97 -35.39
C ALA A 66 -21.00 23.75 -34.05
N ASP A 67 -21.81 24.80 -33.98
CA ASP A 67 -22.04 25.58 -32.77
C ASP A 67 -22.72 24.74 -31.66
N VAL A 68 -23.75 23.98 -32.03
CA VAL A 68 -24.44 23.08 -31.10
C VAL A 68 -23.50 21.96 -30.61
N VAL A 69 -22.67 21.43 -31.48
CA VAL A 69 -21.65 20.45 -31.09
C VAL A 69 -20.59 21.08 -30.22
N SER A 70 -20.13 22.29 -30.55
CA SER A 70 -19.19 23.05 -29.71
C SER A 70 -19.78 23.40 -28.36
N GLN A 71 -21.03 23.81 -28.31
CA GLN A 71 -21.71 24.13 -27.05
C GLN A 71 -22.01 22.89 -26.20
N LYS A 72 -22.25 21.75 -26.84
CA LYS A 72 -22.42 20.46 -26.10
C LYS A 72 -21.12 19.84 -25.65
N ALA A 73 -20.05 20.17 -26.33
CA ALA A 73 -18.69 19.80 -25.97
C ALA A 73 -17.92 21.06 -25.52
N ASP A 74 -18.49 21.83 -24.60
CA ASP A 74 -17.76 22.93 -24.01
C ASP A 74 -16.46 22.36 -23.42
N GLU A 75 -15.34 22.84 -23.91
CA GLU A 75 -14.01 22.39 -23.51
C GLU A 75 -13.83 22.55 -22.01
N SER A 76 -14.49 23.55 -21.41
CA SER A 76 -14.50 23.77 -19.98
C SER A 76 -15.26 22.66 -19.23
N GLU A 77 -16.38 22.19 -19.74
CA GLU A 77 -17.13 21.06 -19.17
C GLU A 77 -16.35 19.75 -19.30
N CYS A 78 -15.71 19.52 -20.43
CA CYS A 78 -14.84 18.35 -20.61
C CYS A 78 -13.63 18.38 -19.67
N VAL A 79 -13.04 19.54 -19.45
CA VAL A 79 -11.93 19.74 -18.48
C VAL A 79 -12.43 19.48 -17.07
N ASP A 80 -13.61 19.99 -16.73
CA ASP A 80 -14.19 19.80 -15.39
C ASP A 80 -14.58 18.34 -15.14
N ILE A 81 -15.17 17.66 -16.11
CA ILE A 81 -15.48 16.24 -16.06
C ILE A 81 -14.20 15.40 -15.92
N ARG A 82 -13.15 15.72 -16.66
CA ARG A 82 -11.85 15.04 -16.54
C ARG A 82 -11.24 15.25 -15.16
N ALA A 83 -11.23 16.50 -14.68
CA ALA A 83 -10.72 16.79 -13.35
C ALA A 83 -11.50 16.05 -12.22
N ARG A 84 -12.82 15.94 -12.40
CA ARG A 84 -13.66 15.16 -11.46
C ARG A 84 -13.42 13.67 -11.57
N LEU A 85 -13.20 13.15 -12.79
CA LEU A 85 -12.86 11.75 -13.01
C LEU A 85 -11.50 11.42 -12.43
N ASP A 86 -10.49 12.26 -12.68
CA ASP A 86 -9.15 12.13 -12.11
C ASP A 86 -9.19 12.18 -10.57
N ALA A 87 -10.06 13.02 -10.00
CA ALA A 87 -10.26 13.09 -8.54
C ALA A 87 -10.96 11.84 -7.97
N LEU A 88 -11.85 11.20 -8.74
CA LEU A 88 -12.50 9.94 -8.35
C LEU A 88 -11.59 8.73 -8.48
N GLU A 89 -10.64 8.75 -9.41
CA GLU A 89 -9.66 7.70 -9.63
C GLU A 89 -8.37 7.92 -8.82
N TYR A 90 -8.24 9.08 -8.18
CA TYR A 90 -7.06 9.41 -7.41
C TYR A 90 -6.92 8.48 -6.19
N VAL A 91 -5.76 7.85 -6.10
CA VAL A 91 -5.38 7.00 -4.97
C VAL A 91 -4.37 7.75 -4.11
N ASP A 92 -4.69 7.92 -2.83
CA ASP A 92 -3.79 8.54 -1.85
C ASP A 92 -2.43 7.86 -1.81
N ILE A 93 -1.38 8.66 -1.62
CA ILE A 93 -0.05 8.12 -1.39
C ILE A 93 -0.02 7.39 -0.04
N LYS A 94 0.57 6.20 -0.01
CA LYS A 94 0.71 5.37 1.20
C LYS A 94 2.13 4.82 1.33
N ILE A 95 2.59 4.74 2.57
CA ILE A 95 3.82 4.02 2.91
C ILE A 95 3.44 2.59 3.28
N ASN A 96 3.69 1.64 2.38
CA ASN A 96 3.40 0.23 2.61
C ASN A 96 4.29 -0.33 3.72
N SER A 97 5.59 -0.06 3.64
CA SER A 97 6.57 -0.47 4.65
C SER A 97 7.55 0.66 4.97
N PHE A 98 8.01 0.73 6.20
CA PHE A 98 9.17 1.51 6.62
C PHE A 98 9.85 0.75 7.76
N ILE A 99 11.08 0.30 7.55
CA ILE A 99 11.76 -0.68 8.40
C ILE A 99 13.18 -0.19 8.66
N ALA A 100 13.63 -0.35 9.91
CA ALA A 100 15.01 -0.17 10.34
C ALA A 100 15.68 -1.52 10.55
N THR A 101 16.88 -1.70 10.01
CA THR A 101 17.66 -2.93 10.16
C THR A 101 19.12 -2.60 10.50
N PRO A 102 19.64 -3.15 11.59
CA PRO A 102 18.95 -3.92 12.63
C PRO A 102 17.95 -3.04 13.43
N SER A 103 16.89 -3.64 13.97
CA SER A 103 15.91 -2.94 14.81
C SER A 103 16.24 -3.00 16.31
N LEU A 104 17.12 -3.92 16.69
CA LEU A 104 17.59 -4.11 18.06
C LEU A 104 19.10 -4.28 18.06
N CYS A 105 19.79 -3.51 18.88
CA CYS A 105 21.24 -3.46 18.99
C CYS A 105 21.67 -3.59 20.45
N GLU A 106 22.89 -4.01 20.66
CA GLU A 106 23.47 -4.08 22.00
C GLU A 106 23.95 -2.71 22.48
N ILE A 107 23.61 -2.32 23.69
CA ILE A 107 24.09 -1.10 24.34
C ILE A 107 25.64 -1.09 24.35
N GLY A 108 26.22 0.10 24.13
CA GLY A 108 27.67 0.28 24.02
C GLY A 108 28.22 0.01 22.61
N SER A 109 27.45 -0.66 21.74
CA SER A 109 27.86 -0.83 20.34
C SER A 109 27.54 0.38 19.48
N THR A 110 28.27 0.52 18.38
CA THR A 110 27.99 1.50 17.33
C THR A 110 27.63 0.76 16.06
N GLN A 111 26.49 1.10 15.48
CA GLN A 111 25.91 0.36 14.36
C GLN A 111 25.67 1.25 13.14
N THR A 112 25.68 0.64 11.98
CA THR A 112 25.13 1.24 10.75
C THR A 112 23.71 0.73 10.56
N ILE A 113 22.75 1.66 10.57
CA ILE A 113 21.33 1.35 10.43
C ILE A 113 20.90 1.60 8.98
N SER A 114 20.32 0.60 8.37
CA SER A 114 19.68 0.71 7.06
C SER A 114 18.18 0.92 7.24
N LEU A 115 17.68 2.05 6.76
CA LEU A 115 16.25 2.27 6.62
C LEU A 115 15.82 1.88 5.20
N SER A 116 14.71 1.17 5.09
CA SER A 116 14.11 0.82 3.81
C SER A 116 12.61 1.03 3.85
N TRP A 117 12.05 1.45 2.71
CA TRP A 117 10.62 1.70 2.61
C TRP A 117 10.07 1.33 1.24
N SER A 118 8.76 1.13 1.18
CA SER A 118 8.03 0.95 -0.06
C SER A 118 6.76 1.79 -0.05
N LEU A 119 6.41 2.30 -1.22
CA LEU A 119 5.24 3.14 -1.44
C LEU A 119 4.31 2.45 -2.43
N ASN A 120 3.03 2.82 -2.41
CA ASN A 120 2.05 2.36 -3.39
C ASN A 120 2.19 3.06 -4.76
N LYS A 121 2.79 4.25 -4.79
CA LYS A 121 3.06 5.03 -6.00
C LYS A 121 4.26 5.96 -5.79
N SER A 122 4.73 6.60 -6.86
CA SER A 122 5.84 7.55 -6.80
C SER A 122 5.49 8.78 -5.96
N ALA A 123 6.43 9.21 -5.12
CA ALA A 123 6.33 10.45 -4.36
C ALA A 123 7.01 11.59 -5.12
N THR A 124 6.48 12.80 -4.99
CA THR A 124 7.13 14.05 -5.46
C THR A 124 8.16 14.55 -4.45
N SER A 125 7.95 14.24 -3.17
CA SER A 125 8.91 14.54 -2.11
C SER A 125 8.94 13.44 -1.06
N GLN A 126 10.13 13.22 -0.49
CA GLN A 126 10.37 12.28 0.59
C GLN A 126 11.37 12.89 1.56
N THR A 127 11.10 12.79 2.86
CA THR A 127 12.02 13.23 3.90
C THR A 127 12.10 12.19 5.03
N ILE A 128 13.29 12.05 5.63
CA ILE A 128 13.47 11.33 6.89
C ILE A 128 13.93 12.35 7.95
N ASP A 129 13.19 12.44 9.04
CA ASP A 129 13.42 13.43 10.11
C ASP A 129 13.53 14.87 9.55
N GLY A 130 12.75 15.18 8.51
CA GLY A 130 12.77 16.48 7.83
C GLY A 130 13.90 16.67 6.80
N VAL A 131 14.83 15.73 6.69
CA VAL A 131 15.93 15.78 5.71
C VAL A 131 15.51 15.09 4.40
N PRO A 132 15.63 15.76 3.24
CA PRO A 132 15.28 15.17 1.95
C PRO A 132 16.06 13.89 1.67
N VAL A 133 15.35 12.90 1.13
CA VAL A 133 15.92 11.62 0.69
C VAL A 133 15.39 11.23 -0.68
N THR A 134 16.12 10.36 -1.37
CA THR A 134 15.74 9.81 -2.68
C THR A 134 15.83 8.30 -2.66
N GLY A 135 15.06 7.65 -3.53
CA GLY A 135 15.03 6.19 -3.62
C GLY A 135 14.13 5.55 -2.57
N SER A 136 14.50 4.34 -2.15
CA SER A 136 13.73 3.51 -1.23
C SER A 136 14.55 3.00 -0.03
N SER A 137 15.76 3.52 0.16
CA SER A 137 16.62 3.17 1.28
C SER A 137 17.59 4.29 1.65
N LYS A 138 18.00 4.32 2.93
CA LYS A 138 19.00 5.25 3.46
C LYS A 138 19.77 4.58 4.59
N GLN A 139 21.09 4.80 4.61
CA GLN A 139 21.95 4.34 5.72
C GLN A 139 22.33 5.49 6.64
N PHE A 140 22.38 5.18 7.94
CA PHE A 140 22.86 6.05 8.98
C PHE A 140 23.99 5.31 9.72
N ALA A 141 25.18 5.82 9.63
CA ALA A 141 26.36 5.28 10.32
C ALA A 141 26.49 5.83 11.74
N ASN A 142 27.24 5.12 12.56
CA ASN A 142 27.61 5.55 13.92
C ASN A 142 26.42 5.81 14.85
N VAL A 143 25.35 5.02 14.71
CA VAL A 143 24.22 5.07 15.62
C VAL A 143 24.56 4.25 16.88
N SER A 144 24.48 4.88 18.04
CA SER A 144 24.89 4.29 19.34
C SER A 144 23.81 4.35 20.42
N SER A 145 22.62 4.84 20.07
CA SER A 145 21.48 4.94 21.00
C SER A 145 20.16 4.71 20.31
N SER A 146 19.16 4.35 21.09
CA SER A 146 17.79 4.14 20.60
C SER A 146 17.27 5.41 19.92
N LYS A 147 16.65 5.22 18.77
CA LYS A 147 16.12 6.33 17.97
C LYS A 147 14.91 5.89 17.16
N THR A 148 13.97 6.82 16.99
CA THR A 148 12.84 6.68 16.08
C THR A 148 13.08 7.61 14.89
N TYR A 149 12.96 7.06 13.69
CA TYR A 149 13.01 7.79 12.44
C TYR A 149 11.60 8.00 11.92
N THR A 150 11.36 9.16 11.34
CA THR A 150 10.05 9.51 10.76
C THR A 150 10.20 9.73 9.26
N LEU A 151 9.57 8.89 8.46
CA LEU A 151 9.46 9.06 7.02
C LEU A 151 8.19 9.83 6.70
N ASN A 152 8.33 10.94 5.97
CA ASN A 152 7.23 11.68 5.37
C ASN A 152 7.35 11.61 3.86
N VAL A 153 6.26 11.33 3.18
CA VAL A 153 6.16 11.30 1.71
C VAL A 153 4.96 12.12 1.26
N ALA A 154 5.09 12.79 0.11
CA ALA A 154 3.98 13.50 -0.51
C ALA A 154 4.02 13.30 -2.03
N ASP A 155 2.88 13.38 -2.68
CA ASP A 155 2.74 13.33 -4.14
C ASP A 155 2.27 14.66 -4.76
N GLY A 156 2.14 15.69 -3.93
CA GLY A 156 1.66 17.02 -4.32
C GLY A 156 0.17 17.24 -4.02
N ILE A 157 -0.59 16.19 -3.76
CA ILE A 157 -2.02 16.25 -3.40
C ILE A 157 -2.22 15.77 -1.96
N THR A 158 -1.66 14.62 -1.62
CA THR A 158 -1.74 14.05 -0.27
C THR A 158 -0.36 13.71 0.27
N SER A 159 -0.30 13.40 1.55
CA SER A 159 0.94 13.01 2.22
C SER A 159 0.68 11.84 3.17
N ALA A 160 1.72 11.07 3.43
CA ALA A 160 1.71 9.98 4.40
C ALA A 160 2.96 10.03 5.28
N THR A 161 2.79 9.59 6.52
CA THR A 161 3.86 9.53 7.53
C THR A 161 3.90 8.15 8.14
N LYS A 162 5.10 7.62 8.36
CA LYS A 162 5.32 6.36 9.06
C LYS A 162 6.63 6.44 9.86
N THR A 163 6.69 5.72 10.97
CA THR A 163 7.87 5.66 11.82
C THR A 163 8.51 4.29 11.80
N ALA A 164 9.83 4.25 12.00
CA ALA A 164 10.61 3.05 12.26
C ALA A 164 11.58 3.33 13.40
N SER A 165 11.65 2.42 14.37
CA SER A 165 12.48 2.59 15.56
C SER A 165 13.59 1.57 15.61
N ILE A 166 14.71 1.97 16.17
CA ILE A 166 15.76 1.09 16.65
C ILE A 166 15.83 1.19 18.16
N ALA A 167 16.06 0.08 18.79
CA ALA A 167 16.27 -0.01 20.23
C ALA A 167 17.67 -0.49 20.54
N PHE A 168 18.24 0.04 21.61
CA PHE A 168 19.46 -0.50 22.22
C PHE A 168 19.07 -1.14 23.54
N ALA A 169 19.49 -2.39 23.72
CA ALA A 169 19.17 -3.20 24.87
C ALA A 169 20.43 -3.91 25.42
N ASN A 170 20.36 -4.27 26.66
CA ASN A 170 21.36 -5.14 27.24
C ASN A 170 21.07 -6.60 26.94
N ARG A 171 22.08 -7.45 27.12
CA ARG A 171 21.86 -8.88 27.17
C ARG A 171 21.28 -9.28 28.51
N ILE A 172 20.30 -10.15 28.46
CA ILE A 172 19.85 -10.91 29.62
C ILE A 172 20.45 -12.29 29.50
N TYR A 173 21.15 -12.75 30.50
CA TYR A 173 21.83 -14.05 30.49
C TYR A 173 21.01 -15.07 31.27
N TYR A 174 20.99 -16.30 30.79
CA TYR A 174 20.35 -17.42 31.48
C TYR A 174 20.96 -18.74 31.03
N GLY A 175 21.03 -19.69 31.94
CA GLY A 175 21.59 -21.01 31.66
C GLY A 175 21.93 -21.78 32.91
N ALA A 176 22.75 -22.82 32.76
CA ALA A 176 23.27 -23.58 33.88
C ALA A 176 24.77 -23.30 34.03
N ALA A 177 25.21 -23.12 35.27
CA ALA A 177 26.62 -22.90 35.64
C ALA A 177 26.91 -23.45 37.01
N SER A 178 28.15 -23.86 37.24
CA SER A 178 28.64 -24.31 38.55
C SER A 178 28.94 -23.15 39.50
N ASP A 179 29.22 -21.97 38.94
CA ASP A 179 29.45 -20.74 39.68
C ASP A 179 28.98 -19.51 38.89
N LEU A 180 29.17 -18.32 39.44
CA LEU A 180 28.75 -17.05 38.87
C LEU A 180 29.87 -16.27 38.17
N THR A 181 31.02 -16.88 37.91
CA THR A 181 32.17 -16.18 37.29
C THR A 181 32.05 -16.04 35.77
N GLU A 182 31.34 -16.94 35.13
CA GLU A 182 31.21 -16.99 33.67
C GLU A 182 29.82 -16.67 33.15
N VAL A 183 29.08 -15.78 33.82
CA VAL A 183 27.70 -15.41 33.47
C VAL A 183 27.59 -14.94 32.00
N THR A 184 28.59 -14.23 31.50
CA THR A 184 28.59 -13.72 30.12
C THR A 184 28.75 -14.81 29.04
N GLN A 185 29.11 -16.02 29.43
CA GLN A 185 29.24 -17.20 28.54
C GLN A 185 27.91 -17.97 28.40
N LEU A 186 26.93 -17.66 29.25
CA LEU A 186 25.62 -18.31 29.22
C LEU A 186 24.82 -17.94 27.97
N GLY A 187 23.74 -18.67 27.74
CA GLY A 187 22.73 -18.29 26.78
C GLY A 187 22.22 -16.89 27.06
N ASN A 188 21.92 -16.14 26.01
CA ASN A 188 21.53 -14.74 26.20
C ASN A 188 20.59 -14.24 25.11
N VAL A 189 19.99 -13.09 25.37
CA VAL A 189 19.14 -12.38 24.44
C VAL A 189 19.22 -10.89 24.70
N LEU A 190 19.15 -10.09 23.64
CA LEU A 190 19.00 -8.65 23.77
C LEU A 190 17.55 -8.32 24.16
N SER A 191 17.35 -7.69 25.31
CA SER A 191 16.01 -7.31 25.77
C SER A 191 16.09 -6.24 26.84
N ASN A 192 15.06 -5.39 26.88
CA ASN A 192 14.77 -4.52 28.02
C ASN A 192 13.52 -5.01 28.78
N ASP A 193 12.97 -6.17 28.41
CA ASP A 193 11.82 -6.79 29.08
C ASP A 193 12.31 -7.77 30.13
N LYS A 194 11.78 -7.65 31.34
CA LYS A 194 12.08 -8.54 32.46
C LYS A 194 11.43 -9.92 32.27
N LYS A 195 10.25 -9.99 31.68
CA LYS A 195 9.45 -11.23 31.55
C LYS A 195 10.10 -12.19 30.57
N ARG A 196 10.24 -13.44 31.01
CA ARG A 196 10.82 -14.49 30.21
C ARG A 196 10.43 -15.86 30.70
N THR A 197 10.27 -16.78 29.73
CA THR A 197 10.23 -18.21 30.03
C THR A 197 11.39 -18.88 29.31
N PHE A 198 12.14 -19.71 29.99
CA PHE A 198 13.23 -20.47 29.39
C PHE A 198 13.33 -21.85 30.02
N THR A 199 13.87 -22.81 29.27
CA THR A 199 14.17 -24.15 29.77
C THR A 199 15.67 -24.36 29.75
N VAL A 200 16.20 -24.96 30.81
CA VAL A 200 17.61 -25.22 30.97
C VAL A 200 17.82 -26.59 31.64
N ASP A 201 18.88 -27.29 31.25
CA ASP A 201 19.28 -28.57 31.83
C ASP A 201 20.48 -28.32 32.77
N ALA A 202 20.20 -28.19 34.09
CA ALA A 202 21.22 -28.01 35.10
C ALA A 202 21.71 -29.37 35.62
N ARG A 203 22.90 -29.75 35.18
CA ARG A 203 23.52 -31.06 35.43
C ARG A 203 24.17 -31.10 36.82
N ALA A 204 24.91 -32.19 37.10
CA ALA A 204 25.56 -32.41 38.37
C ALA A 204 26.53 -31.27 38.71
N GLY A 205 26.28 -30.60 39.82
CA GLY A 205 27.06 -29.47 40.30
C GLY A 205 26.67 -28.11 39.72
N GLU A 206 25.71 -28.07 38.78
CA GLU A 206 25.28 -26.82 38.18
C GLU A 206 24.01 -26.28 38.82
N TYR A 207 23.91 -24.97 38.85
CA TYR A 207 22.75 -24.18 39.27
C TYR A 207 22.12 -23.53 38.06
N ILE A 208 20.83 -23.22 38.12
CA ILE A 208 20.19 -22.35 37.14
C ILE A 208 20.57 -20.91 37.50
N VAL A 209 21.10 -20.19 36.51
CA VAL A 209 21.52 -18.79 36.63
C VAL A 209 20.68 -17.91 35.72
N TYR A 210 20.30 -16.75 36.25
CA TYR A 210 19.64 -15.68 35.50
C TYR A 210 20.27 -14.34 35.84
N ALA A 211 20.65 -13.55 34.85
CA ALA A 211 21.27 -12.25 35.08
C ALA A 211 20.59 -11.16 34.24
N ILE A 212 20.17 -10.11 34.90
CA ILE A 212 19.46 -8.96 34.32
C ILE A 212 20.11 -7.66 34.78
N PRO A 213 20.17 -6.59 33.94
CA PRO A 213 20.66 -5.30 34.35
C PRO A 213 19.97 -4.80 35.63
N ALA A 214 20.74 -4.42 36.63
CA ALA A 214 20.20 -4.01 37.94
C ALA A 214 19.24 -2.82 37.85
N ARG A 215 19.46 -1.92 36.88
CA ARG A 215 18.56 -0.77 36.62
C ARG A 215 17.14 -1.17 36.24
N LEU A 216 16.93 -2.40 35.77
CA LEU A 216 15.60 -2.90 35.47
C LEU A 216 14.81 -3.32 36.70
N GLY A 217 15.49 -3.40 37.87
CA GLY A 217 14.92 -3.79 39.15
C GLY A 217 14.76 -5.30 39.28
N ASP A 218 14.15 -5.71 40.42
CA ASP A 218 14.02 -7.10 40.76
C ASP A 218 13.04 -7.88 39.92
N VAL A 219 13.16 -9.18 39.93
CA VAL A 219 12.31 -10.16 39.28
C VAL A 219 11.87 -11.26 40.21
N THR A 220 10.74 -11.85 39.94
CA THR A 220 10.19 -13.01 40.64
C THR A 220 10.30 -14.24 39.76
N PHE A 221 10.68 -15.37 40.32
CA PHE A 221 10.85 -16.63 39.62
C PHE A 221 9.73 -17.61 39.95
N PHE A 222 9.30 -18.35 38.92
CA PHE A 222 8.37 -19.47 39.04
C PHE A 222 9.03 -20.72 38.46
N VAL A 223 9.22 -21.72 39.28
CA VAL A 223 9.83 -23.01 38.91
C VAL A 223 8.79 -24.09 39.05
N GLY A 224 8.47 -24.78 37.96
CA GLY A 224 7.39 -25.78 37.97
C GLY A 224 6.02 -25.20 38.30
N GLY A 225 5.80 -23.89 38.09
CA GLY A 225 4.57 -23.18 38.42
C GLY A 225 4.46 -22.62 39.83
N PHE A 226 5.48 -22.86 40.69
CA PHE A 226 5.54 -22.35 42.04
C PHE A 226 6.55 -21.18 42.17
N GLU A 227 6.15 -20.13 42.87
CA GLU A 227 6.99 -18.96 43.11
C GLU A 227 8.17 -19.34 44.03
N GLY A 228 9.36 -18.86 43.66
CA GLY A 228 10.59 -19.07 44.42
C GLY A 228 11.62 -19.94 43.70
N GLY A 229 12.48 -20.61 44.48
CA GLY A 229 13.52 -21.49 43.94
C GLY A 229 14.84 -20.77 43.58
N PHE A 230 14.96 -19.47 43.83
CA PHE A 230 16.17 -18.69 43.64
C PHE A 230 16.60 -17.98 44.91
N GLU A 231 17.90 -17.77 45.03
CA GLU A 231 18.52 -16.96 46.11
C GLU A 231 18.38 -15.47 45.79
N GLU A 232 18.60 -14.61 46.80
CA GLU A 232 18.74 -13.17 46.58
C GLU A 232 19.85 -12.88 45.56
N PRO A 233 19.70 -11.87 44.73
CA PRO A 233 20.67 -11.58 43.68
C PRO A 233 22.01 -11.10 44.25
N VAL A 234 23.07 -11.45 43.57
CA VAL A 234 24.40 -10.85 43.76
C VAL A 234 24.61 -9.82 42.66
N GLU A 235 24.87 -8.57 43.04
CA GLU A 235 25.21 -7.55 42.06
C GLU A 235 26.62 -7.78 41.51
N GLN A 236 26.76 -7.82 40.20
CA GLN A 236 28.03 -7.95 39.49
C GLN A 236 28.10 -6.95 38.33
N VAL A 237 29.26 -6.34 38.12
CA VAL A 237 29.51 -5.53 36.92
C VAL A 237 29.92 -6.45 35.79
N LEU A 238 29.05 -6.58 34.79
CA LEU A 238 29.32 -7.34 33.56
C LEU A 238 29.80 -6.42 32.46
N THR A 239 30.74 -6.92 31.65
CA THR A 239 31.29 -6.21 30.50
C THR A 239 30.83 -6.96 29.22
N ASN A 240 30.17 -6.25 28.32
CA ASN A 240 29.75 -6.83 27.05
C ASN A 240 30.86 -6.83 25.97
N ALA A 241 30.59 -7.42 24.79
CA ALA A 241 31.57 -7.52 23.71
C ALA A 241 32.04 -6.15 23.17
N SER A 242 31.26 -5.08 23.38
CA SER A 242 31.64 -3.71 23.00
C SER A 242 32.47 -2.98 24.06
N GLY A 243 32.76 -3.63 25.18
CA GLY A 243 33.48 -3.05 26.32
C GLY A 243 32.59 -2.18 27.24
N TYR A 244 31.28 -2.16 27.00
CA TYR A 244 30.34 -1.45 27.87
C TYR A 244 30.12 -2.24 29.17
N GLN A 245 30.16 -1.54 30.30
CA GLN A 245 30.02 -2.10 31.63
C GLN A 245 28.72 -1.64 32.27
N GLU A 246 28.01 -2.58 32.89
CA GLU A 246 26.78 -2.28 33.63
C GLU A 246 26.61 -3.22 34.81
N PRO A 247 26.05 -2.75 35.95
CA PRO A 247 25.68 -3.61 37.08
C PRO A 247 24.52 -4.55 36.69
N TYR A 248 24.64 -5.80 37.07
CA TYR A 248 23.63 -6.85 36.89
C TYR A 248 23.24 -7.45 38.21
N ASN A 249 21.95 -7.70 38.42
CA ASN A 249 21.44 -8.59 39.43
C ASN A 249 21.57 -10.02 38.90
N VAL A 250 22.44 -10.82 39.48
CA VAL A 250 22.71 -12.20 39.11
C VAL A 250 22.07 -13.12 40.15
N TYR A 251 21.03 -13.83 39.68
CA TYR A 251 20.28 -14.78 40.51
C TYR A 251 20.76 -16.19 40.26
N ARG A 252 20.76 -17.01 41.29
CA ARG A 252 21.10 -18.43 41.26
C ARG A 252 19.98 -19.26 41.89
N SER A 253 19.67 -20.42 41.33
CA SER A 253 18.73 -21.35 41.97
C SER A 253 19.27 -21.80 43.35
N THR A 254 18.36 -21.98 44.30
CA THR A 254 18.73 -22.47 45.66
C THR A 254 19.32 -23.87 45.65
N ASN A 255 18.94 -24.68 44.69
CA ASN A 255 19.39 -26.06 44.53
C ASN A 255 20.13 -26.25 43.21
N ALA A 256 21.20 -27.03 43.26
CA ALA A 256 21.90 -27.57 42.12
C ALA A 256 21.20 -28.84 41.58
N ASN A 257 21.63 -29.30 40.40
CA ASN A 257 21.25 -30.60 39.83
C ASN A 257 19.75 -30.71 39.54
N LEU A 258 19.14 -29.64 39.11
CA LEU A 258 17.68 -29.60 38.84
C LEU A 258 17.29 -30.34 37.55
N GLY A 259 18.25 -30.71 36.70
CA GLY A 259 17.97 -31.29 35.39
C GLY A 259 17.21 -30.36 34.47
N GLU A 260 16.46 -30.92 33.55
CA GLU A 260 15.65 -30.10 32.62
C GLU A 260 14.53 -29.42 33.37
N THR A 261 14.62 -28.13 33.48
CA THR A 261 13.72 -27.29 34.26
C THR A 261 13.27 -26.08 33.45
N THR A 262 11.96 -25.81 33.45
CA THR A 262 11.40 -24.59 32.91
C THR A 262 11.22 -23.55 34.00
N VAL A 263 11.76 -22.37 33.77
CA VAL A 263 11.68 -21.20 34.64
C VAL A 263 10.90 -20.11 33.97
N GLU A 264 9.91 -19.56 34.66
CA GLU A 264 9.21 -18.35 34.26
C GLU A 264 9.67 -17.20 35.14
N VAL A 265 10.08 -16.09 34.50
CA VAL A 265 10.50 -14.85 35.16
C VAL A 265 9.41 -13.81 34.95
N ARG A 266 9.02 -13.16 36.06
CA ARG A 266 8.02 -12.06 36.06
C ARG A 266 8.62 -10.83 36.75
N GLU A 267 7.93 -9.71 36.59
CA GLU A 267 8.24 -8.49 37.33
C GLU A 267 8.05 -8.76 38.82
N GLY A 268 9.06 -8.36 39.63
CA GLY A 268 9.00 -8.38 41.07
C GLY A 268 8.20 -7.20 41.61
#